data_d93ff63335d4ba09f7febf8e447d88dc
#
_entry.id   d93ff63335d4ba09f7febf8e447d88dc
#
_cell.length_a   1.000
_cell.length_b   1.000
_cell.length_c   1.000
_cell.angle_alpha   90.00
_cell.angle_beta   90.00
_cell.angle_gamma   90.00
#
_symmetry.space_group_name_H-M   'P 1'
#
loop_
_entity.id
_entity.type
_entity.pdbx_description
1 polymer ?
#
loop_
_entity_poly.entity_id
_entity_poly.type
_entity_poly.pdbx_seq_one_letter_code
_entity_poly.pdbx_strand_id
1 'polypeptide(L)'
;MTDWNGERVIRGFAEDVFARLPPDAVAGPPPQEWGSREPGRAAHWAQRTSAFHGVVTWSPTIDPERLKLLSQRMVLEYGVRLVFHAWAAAPIVEHGAVRGAVFESKQGRRAILAHAIVDATGDGDLFARAGAAYESDIEESDIHHCMNTAWLFGGVDMRRWLEFKVSLAEQYSEFMRRGREALRFFDKPFVSWRNDVALFMGPRQSGYSPLEVEDLTAVEVRSHELMAQHLEFYRAHAPGFENAYLLLSAPQLGVRHSRPLAGVKKVTPAHWPGAAVWKDEIRITPSLSPKFPNLSIPYGCLVPVSLDGLLACGRHISCDATSHSFLREIPQCWVTGQAAGVAAALAANGGVEPRAVEAPALQAALLQQGVLLRTNCQHPVPSTPHPGADVTRKGASKPS
;
A
#
# COMPACT_ATOMS: atom_id res chain seq x y z
N MET A 1 -8.43 4.18 8.39
CA MET A 1 -8.37 2.77 8.83
C MET A 1 -8.24 2.70 10.34
N THR A 2 -8.70 1.59 10.93
CA THR A 2 -8.52 1.29 12.34
C THR A 2 -7.36 0.30 12.52
N ASP A 3 -6.82 0.23 13.73
CA ASP A 3 -5.97 -0.88 14.15
C ASP A 3 -6.78 -2.13 14.48
N TRP A 4 -6.10 -3.18 14.95
CA TRP A 4 -6.71 -4.46 15.32
C TRP A 4 -7.74 -4.35 16.45
N ASN A 5 -7.70 -3.28 17.26
CA ASN A 5 -8.64 -3.04 18.36
C ASN A 5 -9.86 -2.20 17.94
N GLY A 6 -9.88 -1.73 16.68
CA GLY A 6 -10.94 -0.89 16.15
C GLY A 6 -10.73 0.61 16.38
N GLU A 7 -9.58 1.00 16.91
CA GLU A 7 -9.24 2.41 17.09
C GLU A 7 -8.83 3.05 15.76
N ARG A 8 -9.36 4.25 15.48
CA ARG A 8 -9.03 4.97 14.25
C ARG A 8 -7.61 5.54 14.32
N VAL A 9 -6.72 4.99 13.51
CA VAL A 9 -5.31 5.40 13.43
C VAL A 9 -5.04 6.26 12.19
N ILE A 10 -5.51 5.86 11.02
CA ILE A 10 -5.35 6.65 9.79
C ILE A 10 -6.40 7.77 9.75
N ARG A 11 -5.93 9.01 9.84
CA ARG A 11 -6.70 10.26 9.88
C ARG A 11 -6.13 11.27 8.88
N GLY A 12 -6.53 12.54 8.99
CA GLY A 12 -6.04 13.62 8.14
C GLY A 12 -6.50 13.46 6.70
N PHE A 13 -5.59 13.54 5.73
CA PHE A 13 -5.91 13.44 4.30
C PHE A 13 -6.79 12.23 3.96
N ALA A 14 -6.54 11.07 4.57
CA ALA A 14 -7.35 9.88 4.32
C ALA A 14 -8.81 10.06 4.77
N GLU A 15 -9.08 10.79 5.85
CA GLU A 15 -10.45 11.09 6.28
C GLU A 15 -11.17 11.99 5.28
N ASP A 16 -10.47 12.98 4.72
CA ASP A 16 -11.02 13.87 3.70
C ASP A 16 -11.38 13.07 2.42
N VAL A 17 -10.51 12.14 1.99
CA VAL A 17 -10.80 11.23 0.87
C VAL A 17 -12.08 10.43 1.14
N PHE A 18 -12.20 9.77 2.30
CA PHE A 18 -13.37 8.96 2.62
C PHE A 18 -14.65 9.79 2.82
N ALA A 19 -14.53 11.00 3.35
CA ALA A 19 -15.68 11.90 3.51
C ALA A 19 -16.25 12.38 2.18
N ARG A 20 -15.44 12.44 1.14
CA ARG A 20 -15.82 12.89 -0.21
C ARG A 20 -16.20 11.75 -1.16
N LEU A 21 -15.85 10.51 -0.86
CA LEU A 21 -16.29 9.37 -1.65
C LEU A 21 -17.79 9.14 -1.46
N PRO A 22 -18.54 8.90 -2.55
CA PRO A 22 -19.96 8.58 -2.43
C PRO A 22 -20.14 7.23 -1.72
N PRO A 23 -21.24 7.06 -0.95
CA PRO A 23 -21.46 5.84 -0.14
C PRO A 23 -21.46 4.54 -0.94
N ASP A 24 -21.87 4.57 -2.21
CA ASP A 24 -21.89 3.43 -3.12
C ASP A 24 -20.50 3.05 -3.67
N ALA A 25 -19.50 3.89 -3.44
CA ALA A 25 -18.12 3.63 -3.85
C ALA A 25 -17.26 3.00 -2.76
N VAL A 26 -17.78 2.79 -1.55
CA VAL A 26 -17.04 2.27 -0.40
C VAL A 26 -17.85 1.21 0.31
N ALA A 27 -17.25 0.07 0.56
CA ALA A 27 -17.85 -0.99 1.39
C ALA A 27 -16.93 -1.35 2.56
N GLY A 28 -17.51 -1.45 3.74
CA GLY A 28 -16.85 -1.81 4.99
C GLY A 28 -17.81 -1.67 6.17
N PRO A 29 -17.39 -2.06 7.37
CA PRO A 29 -18.22 -1.97 8.56
C PRO A 29 -18.55 -0.51 8.89
N PRO A 30 -19.77 -0.23 9.34
CA PRO A 30 -20.13 1.11 9.82
C PRO A 30 -19.35 1.44 11.11
N PRO A 31 -19.14 2.73 11.42
CA PRO A 31 -18.33 3.14 12.58
C PRO A 31 -18.76 2.54 13.93
N GLN A 32 -20.05 2.27 14.08
CA GLN A 32 -20.63 1.69 15.31
C GLN A 32 -20.22 0.24 15.54
N GLU A 33 -19.71 -0.43 14.51
CA GLU A 33 -19.26 -1.83 14.59
C GLU A 33 -17.73 -1.95 14.78
N TRP A 34 -16.97 -0.84 14.62
CA TRP A 34 -15.52 -0.88 14.78
C TRP A 34 -15.14 -1.26 16.22
N GLY A 35 -14.23 -2.22 16.35
CA GLY A 35 -13.83 -2.77 17.63
C GLY A 35 -14.77 -3.85 18.17
N SER A 36 -15.89 -4.14 17.50
CA SER A 36 -16.82 -5.20 17.93
C SER A 36 -16.13 -6.56 17.92
N ARG A 37 -16.34 -7.31 19.01
CA ARG A 37 -15.88 -8.69 19.20
C ARG A 37 -17.06 -9.69 19.17
N GLU A 38 -18.25 -9.23 18.80
CA GLU A 38 -19.42 -10.08 18.64
C GLU A 38 -19.14 -11.10 17.53
N PRO A 39 -19.24 -12.44 17.83
CA PRO A 39 -18.77 -13.49 16.92
C PRO A 39 -19.41 -13.46 15.53
N GLY A 40 -20.71 -13.20 15.44
CA GLY A 40 -21.42 -13.15 14.16
C GLY A 40 -20.97 -11.98 13.30
N ARG A 41 -20.78 -10.79 13.89
CA ARG A 41 -20.25 -9.60 13.18
C ARG A 41 -18.81 -9.82 12.74
N ALA A 42 -17.97 -10.32 13.66
CA ALA A 42 -16.57 -10.59 13.33
C ALA A 42 -16.46 -11.62 12.19
N ALA A 43 -17.25 -12.70 12.21
CA ALA A 43 -17.28 -13.69 11.14
C ALA A 43 -17.77 -13.10 9.81
N HIS A 44 -18.82 -12.27 9.83
CA HIS A 44 -19.31 -11.57 8.64
C HIS A 44 -18.23 -10.71 7.98
N TRP A 45 -17.58 -9.86 8.79
CA TRP A 45 -16.57 -8.93 8.26
C TRP A 45 -15.21 -9.59 7.94
N ALA A 46 -14.89 -10.73 8.59
CA ALA A 46 -13.72 -11.52 8.25
C ALA A 46 -13.76 -12.05 6.80
N GLN A 47 -14.95 -12.43 6.32
CA GLN A 47 -15.15 -12.84 4.93
C GLN A 47 -14.88 -11.70 3.93
N ARG A 48 -15.01 -10.45 4.38
CA ARG A 48 -14.83 -9.21 3.62
C ARG A 48 -13.52 -8.49 3.95
N THR A 49 -12.57 -9.18 4.59
CA THR A 49 -11.26 -8.62 4.99
C THR A 49 -11.32 -7.39 5.91
N SER A 50 -12.43 -7.24 6.64
CA SER A 50 -12.64 -6.15 7.59
C SER A 50 -12.86 -6.64 9.03
N ALA A 51 -12.31 -7.80 9.37
CA ALA A 51 -12.12 -8.25 10.74
C ALA A 51 -10.85 -9.08 10.86
N PHE A 52 -10.07 -8.81 11.88
CA PHE A 52 -8.82 -9.50 12.19
C PHE A 52 -8.82 -9.93 13.65
N HIS A 53 -8.35 -11.15 13.93
CA HIS A 53 -8.28 -11.70 15.29
C HIS A 53 -9.60 -11.62 16.07
N GLY A 54 -10.73 -11.81 15.37
CA GLY A 54 -12.07 -11.75 15.99
C GLY A 54 -12.56 -10.35 16.31
N VAL A 55 -11.94 -9.32 15.79
CA VAL A 55 -12.32 -7.91 16.00
C VAL A 55 -12.64 -7.25 14.67
N VAL A 56 -13.78 -6.57 14.60
CA VAL A 56 -14.20 -5.79 13.43
C VAL A 56 -13.32 -4.55 13.28
N THR A 57 -12.74 -4.36 12.09
CA THR A 57 -11.81 -3.27 11.78
C THR A 57 -12.27 -2.51 10.54
N TRP A 58 -11.93 -1.22 10.45
CA TRP A 58 -12.15 -0.44 9.25
C TRP A 58 -11.03 -0.68 8.23
N SER A 59 -11.27 -1.63 7.33
CA SER A 59 -10.40 -1.96 6.20
C SER A 59 -11.27 -2.02 4.92
N PRO A 60 -11.74 -0.85 4.43
CA PRO A 60 -12.75 -0.80 3.38
C PRO A 60 -12.20 -1.22 2.02
N THR A 61 -13.10 -1.72 1.18
CA THR A 61 -12.90 -1.83 -0.26
C THR A 61 -13.49 -0.61 -0.96
N ILE A 62 -12.82 -0.14 -2.01
CA ILE A 62 -13.15 1.13 -2.66
C ILE A 62 -13.30 0.88 -4.16
N ASP A 63 -14.25 1.56 -4.79
CA ASP A 63 -14.35 1.67 -6.25
C ASP A 63 -13.13 2.42 -6.80
N PRO A 64 -12.26 1.77 -7.61
CA PRO A 64 -11.03 2.38 -8.08
C PRO A 64 -11.27 3.57 -9.02
N GLU A 65 -12.33 3.53 -9.82
CA GLU A 65 -12.64 4.61 -10.76
C GLU A 65 -13.17 5.85 -10.04
N ARG A 66 -13.99 5.65 -8.99
CA ARG A 66 -14.46 6.75 -8.14
C ARG A 66 -13.32 7.39 -7.35
N LEU A 67 -12.41 6.57 -6.82
CA LEU A 67 -11.21 7.09 -6.13
C LEU A 67 -10.32 7.88 -7.09
N LYS A 68 -10.07 7.39 -8.30
CA LYS A 68 -9.28 8.08 -9.33
C LYS A 68 -9.88 9.45 -9.67
N LEU A 69 -11.19 9.50 -9.94
CA LEU A 69 -11.90 10.74 -10.24
C LEU A 69 -11.86 11.73 -9.08
N LEU A 70 -12.09 11.26 -7.85
CA LEU A 70 -12.03 12.09 -6.66
C LEU A 70 -10.63 12.66 -6.45
N SER A 71 -9.59 11.81 -6.53
CA SER A 71 -8.20 12.24 -6.37
C SER A 71 -7.82 13.35 -7.36
N GLN A 72 -8.22 13.19 -8.62
CA GLN A 72 -8.00 14.23 -9.63
C GLN A 72 -8.70 15.56 -9.26
N ARG A 73 -9.96 15.49 -8.83
CA ARG A 73 -10.71 16.69 -8.42
C ARG A 73 -10.06 17.38 -7.23
N MET A 74 -9.69 16.64 -6.20
CA MET A 74 -9.02 17.17 -5.02
C MET A 74 -7.73 17.90 -5.36
N VAL A 75 -6.89 17.31 -6.23
CA VAL A 75 -5.64 17.94 -6.66
C VAL A 75 -5.89 19.25 -7.41
N LEU A 76 -6.90 19.28 -8.30
CA LEU A 76 -7.25 20.48 -9.06
C LEU A 76 -7.87 21.58 -8.17
N GLU A 77 -8.66 21.23 -7.16
CA GLU A 77 -9.23 22.18 -6.18
C GLU A 77 -8.14 22.97 -5.45
N TYR A 78 -6.99 22.36 -5.21
CA TYR A 78 -5.82 23.03 -4.60
C TYR A 78 -4.93 23.76 -5.62
N GLY A 79 -5.36 23.89 -6.88
CA GLY A 79 -4.63 24.61 -7.92
C GLY A 79 -3.35 23.92 -8.39
N VAL A 80 -3.22 22.61 -8.11
CA VAL A 80 -2.05 21.83 -8.55
C VAL A 80 -2.09 21.64 -10.07
N ARG A 81 -0.98 21.91 -10.73
CA ARG A 81 -0.82 21.66 -12.15
C ARG A 81 -0.56 20.18 -12.40
N LEU A 82 -1.53 19.48 -12.98
CA LEU A 82 -1.38 18.10 -13.40
C LEU A 82 -0.69 17.99 -14.77
N VAL A 83 0.20 17.01 -14.90
CA VAL A 83 0.84 16.65 -16.18
C VAL A 83 0.69 15.14 -16.35
N PHE A 84 -0.26 14.71 -17.19
CA PHE A 84 -0.47 13.32 -17.57
C PHE A 84 0.33 12.95 -18.82
N HIS A 85 0.45 11.65 -19.09
CA HIS A 85 1.19 11.11 -20.24
C HIS A 85 2.64 11.60 -20.31
N ALA A 86 3.23 11.72 -19.13
CA ALA A 86 4.61 12.14 -18.93
C ALA A 86 5.34 11.12 -18.04
N TRP A 87 6.53 10.72 -18.47
CA TRP A 87 7.37 9.77 -17.75
C TRP A 87 8.56 10.51 -17.12
N ALA A 88 8.78 10.38 -15.82
CA ALA A 88 9.95 10.95 -15.15
C ALA A 88 11.22 10.24 -15.64
N ALA A 89 12.04 10.94 -16.44
CA ALA A 89 13.17 10.37 -17.14
C ALA A 89 14.49 10.56 -16.39
N ALA A 90 14.71 11.75 -15.81
CA ALA A 90 15.96 12.04 -15.11
C ALA A 90 15.78 13.14 -14.05
N PRO A 91 16.54 13.15 -12.95
CA PRO A 91 16.65 14.28 -12.06
C PRO A 91 17.55 15.37 -12.68
N ILE A 92 17.35 16.62 -12.24
CA ILE A 92 18.29 17.71 -12.43
C ILE A 92 18.99 17.90 -11.09
N VAL A 93 20.29 17.64 -11.06
CA VAL A 93 21.10 17.71 -9.83
C VAL A 93 22.12 18.83 -9.94
N GLU A 94 22.13 19.74 -8.96
CA GLU A 94 23.06 20.83 -8.84
C GLU A 94 23.65 20.88 -7.44
N HIS A 95 24.95 20.87 -7.31
CA HIS A 95 25.68 20.94 -6.02
C HIS A 95 25.19 19.92 -4.96
N GLY A 96 24.87 18.69 -5.38
CA GLY A 96 24.41 17.61 -4.49
C GLY A 96 22.93 17.69 -4.09
N ALA A 97 22.16 18.57 -4.71
CA ALA A 97 20.74 18.72 -4.48
C ALA A 97 19.93 18.52 -5.77
N VAL A 98 18.76 17.87 -5.66
CA VAL A 98 17.82 17.75 -6.77
C VAL A 98 17.05 19.06 -6.89
N ARG A 99 17.13 19.69 -8.07
CA ARG A 99 16.52 21.00 -8.37
C ARG A 99 15.42 20.91 -9.41
N GLY A 100 15.16 19.72 -9.92
CA GLY A 100 14.13 19.51 -10.93
C GLY A 100 14.06 18.07 -11.39
N ALA A 101 13.12 17.84 -12.28
CA ALA A 101 12.95 16.57 -12.97
C ALA A 101 12.74 16.82 -14.47
N VAL A 102 13.41 16.01 -15.27
CA VAL A 102 13.18 15.89 -16.70
C VAL A 102 12.13 14.81 -16.93
N PHE A 103 11.17 15.09 -17.78
CA PHE A 103 10.17 14.11 -18.20
C PHE A 103 10.09 13.99 -19.73
N GLU A 104 9.75 12.79 -20.18
CA GLU A 104 9.46 12.49 -21.59
C GLU A 104 7.94 12.51 -21.81
N SER A 105 7.54 13.06 -22.94
CA SER A 105 6.17 13.09 -23.41
C SER A 105 6.11 13.06 -24.93
N LYS A 106 4.92 12.98 -25.52
CA LYS A 106 4.77 13.12 -26.98
C LYS A 106 5.22 14.48 -27.53
N GLN A 107 5.37 15.50 -26.68
CA GLN A 107 5.95 16.80 -27.03
C GLN A 107 7.48 16.83 -26.94
N GLY A 108 8.10 15.69 -26.67
CA GLY A 108 9.52 15.56 -26.42
C GLY A 108 9.88 15.77 -24.95
N ARG A 109 11.17 15.96 -24.73
CA ARG A 109 11.78 16.10 -23.40
C ARG A 109 11.58 17.50 -22.86
N ARG A 110 11.13 17.58 -21.60
CA ARG A 110 10.91 18.84 -20.89
C ARG A 110 11.37 18.74 -19.45
N ALA A 111 11.59 19.88 -18.81
CA ALA A 111 12.02 19.97 -17.42
C ALA A 111 11.02 20.78 -16.58
N ILE A 112 10.91 20.41 -15.31
CA ILE A 112 10.24 21.17 -14.27
C ILE A 112 11.28 21.42 -13.17
N LEU A 113 11.52 22.68 -12.83
CA LEU A 113 12.37 23.08 -11.71
C LEU A 113 11.50 23.30 -10.47
N ALA A 114 12.03 22.96 -9.29
CA ALA A 114 11.34 23.11 -8.03
C ALA A 114 12.33 23.31 -6.86
N HIS A 115 11.87 23.97 -5.78
CA HIS A 115 12.66 24.11 -4.55
C HIS A 115 12.76 22.80 -3.75
N ALA A 116 11.70 22.01 -3.78
CA ALA A 116 11.65 20.71 -3.14
C ALA A 116 10.90 19.72 -4.03
N ILE A 117 11.38 18.49 -4.10
CA ILE A 117 10.84 17.44 -4.94
C ILE A 117 10.42 16.29 -4.05
N VAL A 118 9.24 15.71 -4.32
CA VAL A 118 8.78 14.49 -3.69
C VAL A 118 8.79 13.37 -4.73
N ASP A 119 9.71 12.42 -4.57
CA ASP A 119 9.70 11.20 -5.37
C ASP A 119 8.61 10.26 -4.85
N ALA A 120 7.54 10.16 -5.61
CA ALA A 120 6.41 9.27 -5.37
C ALA A 120 6.26 8.24 -6.52
N THR A 121 7.33 7.99 -7.28
CA THR A 121 7.33 7.06 -8.43
C THR A 121 7.04 5.62 -8.03
N GLY A 122 7.24 5.30 -6.75
CA GLY A 122 7.03 3.97 -6.17
C GLY A 122 8.23 3.04 -6.34
N ASP A 123 9.12 3.31 -7.30
CA ASP A 123 10.32 2.54 -7.59
C ASP A 123 11.60 3.35 -7.37
N GLY A 124 11.48 4.59 -6.88
CA GLY A 124 12.61 5.47 -6.57
C GLY A 124 13.34 5.95 -7.82
N ASP A 125 12.61 6.20 -8.90
CA ASP A 125 13.19 6.53 -10.18
C ASP A 125 14.00 7.83 -10.18
N LEU A 126 13.56 8.83 -9.40
CA LEU A 126 14.29 10.09 -9.31
C LEU A 126 15.48 9.99 -8.36
N PHE A 127 15.28 9.50 -7.14
CA PHE A 127 16.37 9.48 -6.17
C PHE A 127 17.50 8.54 -6.58
N ALA A 128 17.18 7.36 -7.14
CA ALA A 128 18.21 6.43 -7.59
C ALA A 128 19.03 6.99 -8.76
N ARG A 129 18.37 7.62 -9.75
CA ARG A 129 19.04 8.27 -10.86
C ARG A 129 19.78 9.54 -10.45
N ALA A 130 19.41 10.16 -9.33
CA ALA A 130 20.16 11.27 -8.73
C ALA A 130 21.40 10.82 -7.95
N GLY A 131 21.65 9.52 -7.81
CA GLY A 131 22.79 8.96 -7.10
C GLY A 131 22.54 8.74 -5.59
N ALA A 132 21.30 8.85 -5.10
CA ALA A 132 21.01 8.46 -3.73
C ALA A 132 21.19 6.94 -3.56
N ALA A 133 21.75 6.54 -2.43
CA ALA A 133 21.86 5.13 -2.08
C ALA A 133 20.46 4.53 -1.83
N TYR A 134 20.30 3.29 -2.20
CA TYR A 134 19.12 2.47 -1.93
C TYR A 134 19.54 1.04 -1.60
N GLU A 135 18.66 0.31 -0.99
CA GLU A 135 18.90 -1.07 -0.58
C GLU A 135 17.84 -1.98 -1.17
N SER A 136 18.18 -3.25 -1.36
CA SER A 136 17.24 -4.31 -1.61
C SER A 136 17.73 -5.54 -0.87
N ASP A 137 17.11 -5.82 0.26
CA ASP A 137 17.37 -6.98 1.11
C ASP A 137 16.31 -8.08 0.94
N ILE A 138 15.47 -7.96 -0.08
CA ILE A 138 14.45 -8.94 -0.45
C ILE A 138 15.02 -9.85 -1.55
N GLU A 139 15.08 -11.15 -1.28
CA GLU A 139 15.47 -12.14 -2.27
C GLU A 139 14.40 -12.26 -3.39
N GLU A 140 14.83 -12.52 -4.61
CA GLU A 140 13.93 -12.65 -5.79
C GLU A 140 12.83 -13.71 -5.60
N SER A 141 13.10 -14.75 -4.80
CA SER A 141 12.13 -15.78 -4.46
C SER A 141 11.10 -15.35 -3.41
N ASP A 142 11.30 -14.21 -2.73
CA ASP A 142 10.40 -13.74 -1.70
C ASP A 142 9.06 -13.30 -2.29
N ILE A 143 7.99 -13.59 -1.58
CA ILE A 143 6.62 -13.17 -1.93
C ILE A 143 6.48 -11.65 -2.03
N HIS A 144 7.36 -10.91 -1.36
CA HIS A 144 7.38 -9.45 -1.39
C HIS A 144 8.06 -8.92 -2.66
N HIS A 145 8.89 -9.74 -3.32
CA HIS A 145 9.54 -9.45 -4.60
C HIS A 145 8.70 -9.93 -5.79
N CYS A 146 7.40 -9.83 -5.70
CA CYS A 146 6.51 -10.26 -6.76
C CYS A 146 5.77 -9.10 -7.41
N MET A 147 5.38 -9.32 -8.65
CA MET A 147 4.52 -8.45 -9.43
C MET A 147 3.21 -9.13 -9.78
N ASN A 148 2.19 -8.37 -10.04
CA ASN A 148 0.90 -8.88 -10.51
C ASN A 148 0.10 -7.77 -11.18
N THR A 149 -0.83 -8.17 -12.05
CA THR A 149 -1.90 -7.29 -12.51
C THR A 149 -3.17 -7.67 -11.78
N ALA A 150 -3.76 -6.76 -11.04
CA ALA A 150 -5.06 -6.96 -10.43
C ALA A 150 -6.16 -6.85 -11.50
N TRP A 151 -7.28 -7.54 -11.28
CA TRP A 151 -8.45 -7.45 -12.17
C TRP A 151 -9.76 -7.60 -11.40
N LEU A 152 -10.83 -7.21 -12.07
CA LEU A 152 -12.20 -7.35 -11.59
C LEU A 152 -13.00 -8.24 -12.54
N PHE A 153 -13.76 -9.18 -11.97
CA PHE A 153 -14.83 -9.85 -12.67
C PHE A 153 -16.17 -9.23 -12.27
N GLY A 154 -16.96 -8.83 -13.27
CA GLY A 154 -18.34 -8.44 -13.11
C GLY A 154 -19.30 -9.61 -13.39
N GLY A 155 -20.59 -9.43 -13.10
CA GLY A 155 -21.61 -10.45 -13.34
C GLY A 155 -21.54 -11.64 -12.35
N VAL A 156 -20.94 -11.43 -11.18
CA VAL A 156 -20.79 -12.45 -10.13
C VAL A 156 -21.89 -12.31 -9.07
N ASP A 157 -22.18 -13.41 -8.36
CA ASP A 157 -22.96 -13.40 -7.12
C ASP A 157 -22.04 -13.74 -5.93
N MET A 158 -21.49 -12.70 -5.31
CA MET A 158 -20.55 -12.87 -4.20
C MET A 158 -21.21 -13.46 -2.95
N ARG A 159 -22.53 -13.40 -2.79
CA ARG A 159 -23.21 -14.07 -1.66
C ARG A 159 -23.15 -15.57 -1.84
N ARG A 160 -23.52 -16.09 -3.03
CA ARG A 160 -23.41 -17.53 -3.36
C ARG A 160 -21.97 -18.03 -3.23
N TRP A 161 -21.01 -17.24 -3.66
CA TRP A 161 -19.59 -17.56 -3.49
C TRP A 161 -19.17 -17.66 -2.03
N LEU A 162 -19.57 -16.70 -1.18
CA LEU A 162 -19.25 -16.72 0.25
C LEU A 162 -19.97 -17.86 0.99
N GLU A 163 -21.22 -18.14 0.63
CA GLU A 163 -21.97 -19.29 1.15
C GLU A 163 -21.27 -20.60 0.79
N PHE A 164 -20.89 -20.78 -0.47
CA PHE A 164 -20.08 -21.92 -0.92
C PHE A 164 -18.80 -22.09 -0.08
N LYS A 165 -18.07 -21.02 0.11
CA LYS A 165 -16.82 -21.01 0.88
C LYS A 165 -17.00 -21.40 2.34
N VAL A 166 -18.10 -20.98 2.99
CA VAL A 166 -18.32 -21.14 4.42
C VAL A 166 -19.10 -22.40 4.72
N SER A 167 -20.21 -22.65 3.99
CA SER A 167 -21.14 -23.74 4.28
C SER A 167 -20.71 -25.06 3.65
N LEU A 168 -19.89 -25.04 2.60
CA LEU A 168 -19.43 -26.21 1.88
C LEU A 168 -17.89 -26.28 1.86
N ALA A 169 -17.29 -26.21 3.05
CA ALA A 169 -15.84 -26.06 3.22
C ALA A 169 -15.01 -27.17 2.55
N GLU A 170 -15.48 -28.41 2.53
CA GLU A 170 -14.80 -29.53 1.85
C GLU A 170 -14.82 -29.33 0.34
N GLN A 171 -15.97 -28.98 -0.23
CA GLN A 171 -16.13 -28.71 -1.65
C GLN A 171 -15.31 -27.47 -2.08
N TYR A 172 -15.27 -26.44 -1.22
CA TYR A 172 -14.41 -25.29 -1.44
C TYR A 172 -12.92 -25.65 -1.43
N SER A 173 -12.51 -26.53 -0.50
CA SER A 173 -11.12 -27.01 -0.44
C SER A 173 -10.74 -27.79 -1.69
N GLU A 174 -11.65 -28.64 -2.17
CA GLU A 174 -11.47 -29.38 -3.43
C GLU A 174 -11.42 -28.44 -4.65
N PHE A 175 -12.29 -27.44 -4.71
CA PHE A 175 -12.25 -26.40 -5.74
C PHE A 175 -10.89 -25.70 -5.77
N MET A 176 -10.37 -25.29 -4.61
CA MET A 176 -9.07 -24.64 -4.49
C MET A 176 -7.90 -25.56 -4.88
N ARG A 177 -8.00 -26.88 -4.59
CA ARG A 177 -7.02 -27.86 -5.03
C ARG A 177 -7.01 -27.99 -6.55
N ARG A 178 -8.18 -28.21 -7.16
CA ARG A 178 -8.35 -28.31 -8.62
C ARG A 178 -7.88 -27.05 -9.35
N GLY A 179 -8.15 -25.87 -8.80
CA GLY A 179 -7.68 -24.61 -9.36
C GLY A 179 -6.14 -24.54 -9.41
N ARG A 180 -5.48 -24.92 -8.33
CA ARG A 180 -4.01 -24.96 -8.28
C ARG A 180 -3.38 -26.03 -9.19
N GLU A 181 -4.08 -27.11 -9.48
CA GLU A 181 -3.66 -28.14 -10.42
C GLU A 181 -3.87 -27.72 -11.88
N ALA A 182 -4.99 -27.07 -12.15
CA ALA A 182 -5.32 -26.60 -13.50
C ALA A 182 -4.52 -25.36 -13.94
N LEU A 183 -4.24 -24.45 -12.99
CA LEU A 183 -3.59 -23.17 -13.26
C LEU A 183 -2.32 -23.03 -12.42
N ARG A 184 -1.19 -22.80 -13.08
CA ARG A 184 0.11 -22.64 -12.42
C ARG A 184 0.13 -21.57 -11.32
N PHE A 185 -0.64 -20.48 -11.52
CA PHE A 185 -0.78 -19.39 -10.59
C PHE A 185 -2.26 -19.17 -10.33
N PHE A 186 -2.84 -19.92 -9.39
CA PHE A 186 -4.24 -19.82 -9.04
C PHE A 186 -4.44 -18.87 -7.86
N ASP A 187 -5.40 -17.93 -7.98
CA ASP A 187 -5.77 -17.01 -6.91
C ASP A 187 -7.27 -17.05 -6.63
N LYS A 188 -7.63 -16.61 -5.43
CA LYS A 188 -9.01 -16.53 -4.96
C LYS A 188 -9.51 -15.09 -5.03
N PRO A 189 -10.83 -14.88 -5.26
CA PRO A 189 -11.41 -13.56 -5.23
C PRO A 189 -11.52 -13.00 -3.81
N PHE A 190 -11.44 -11.69 -3.73
CA PHE A 190 -11.86 -10.88 -2.60
C PHE A 190 -13.21 -10.24 -2.90
N VAL A 191 -13.97 -9.95 -1.84
CA VAL A 191 -15.19 -9.15 -1.96
C VAL A 191 -14.79 -7.72 -2.26
N SER A 192 -15.36 -7.15 -3.30
CA SER A 192 -15.18 -5.75 -3.66
C SER A 192 -16.14 -4.83 -2.88
N TRP A 193 -16.28 -3.61 -3.33
CA TRP A 193 -17.31 -2.68 -2.81
C TRP A 193 -18.75 -3.04 -3.24
N ARG A 194 -18.89 -4.03 -4.15
CA ARG A 194 -20.18 -4.49 -4.69
C ARG A 194 -20.30 -6.01 -4.58
N ASN A 195 -21.53 -6.52 -4.51
CA ASN A 195 -21.77 -7.97 -4.46
C ASN A 195 -21.78 -8.62 -5.87
N ASP A 196 -21.83 -7.83 -6.93
CA ASP A 196 -21.79 -8.29 -8.32
C ASP A 196 -20.42 -8.13 -8.97
N VAL A 197 -19.40 -7.79 -8.19
CA VAL A 197 -18.00 -7.62 -8.63
C VAL A 197 -17.06 -8.38 -7.70
N ALA A 198 -16.21 -9.21 -8.26
CA ALA A 198 -15.13 -9.92 -7.55
C ALA A 198 -13.77 -9.28 -7.86
N LEU A 199 -12.97 -9.03 -6.83
CA LEU A 199 -11.61 -8.48 -6.96
C LEU A 199 -10.57 -9.58 -6.87
N PHE A 200 -9.65 -9.63 -7.81
CA PHE A 200 -8.46 -10.46 -7.77
C PHE A 200 -7.22 -9.57 -7.64
N MET A 201 -6.42 -9.81 -6.60
CA MET A 201 -5.18 -9.07 -6.33
C MET A 201 -3.92 -9.86 -6.71
N GLY A 202 -4.08 -10.94 -7.41
CA GLY A 202 -3.05 -11.86 -7.90
C GLY A 202 -3.49 -12.49 -9.20
N PRO A 203 -2.82 -13.53 -9.67
CA PRO A 203 -1.73 -14.25 -8.99
C PRO A 203 -0.42 -13.46 -8.94
N ARG A 204 0.39 -13.83 -7.96
CA ARG A 204 1.70 -13.23 -7.73
C ARG A 204 2.74 -13.94 -8.57
N GLN A 205 3.50 -13.19 -9.35
CA GLN A 205 4.58 -13.70 -10.19
C GLN A 205 5.91 -13.19 -9.63
N SER A 206 6.78 -14.11 -9.21
CA SER A 206 8.11 -13.83 -8.67
C SER A 206 9.20 -14.27 -9.65
N GLY A 207 10.43 -13.85 -9.41
CA GLY A 207 11.58 -14.14 -10.28
C GLY A 207 11.70 -13.18 -11.48
N TYR A 208 11.09 -11.99 -11.38
CA TYR A 208 11.15 -10.93 -12.39
C TYR A 208 11.58 -9.63 -11.73
N SER A 209 12.41 -8.86 -12.42
CA SER A 209 12.84 -7.52 -11.99
C SER A 209 11.81 -6.46 -12.38
N PRO A 210 11.31 -5.64 -11.44
CA PRO A 210 10.42 -4.53 -11.77
C PRO A 210 11.14 -3.34 -12.43
N LEU A 211 12.45 -3.45 -12.63
CA LEU A 211 13.28 -2.41 -13.24
C LEU A 211 13.67 -2.75 -14.68
N GLU A 212 13.41 -3.98 -15.13
CA GLU A 212 13.71 -4.45 -16.47
C GLU A 212 12.43 -4.48 -17.32
N VAL A 213 12.46 -3.81 -18.47
CA VAL A 213 11.27 -3.65 -19.34
C VAL A 213 10.83 -4.98 -19.94
N GLU A 214 11.75 -5.90 -20.19
CA GLU A 214 11.47 -7.24 -20.68
C GLU A 214 10.69 -8.06 -19.64
N ASP A 215 11.09 -7.98 -18.37
CA ASP A 215 10.42 -8.67 -17.27
C ASP A 215 9.02 -8.08 -16.99
N LEU A 216 8.90 -6.76 -16.99
CA LEU A 216 7.60 -6.09 -16.89
C LEU A 216 6.67 -6.54 -18.01
N THR A 217 7.17 -6.57 -19.25
CA THR A 217 6.40 -7.02 -20.41
C THR A 217 5.98 -8.48 -20.27
N ALA A 218 6.89 -9.36 -19.87
CA ALA A 218 6.61 -10.79 -19.71
C ALA A 218 5.54 -11.03 -18.64
N VAL A 219 5.62 -10.32 -17.50
CA VAL A 219 4.63 -10.43 -16.42
C VAL A 219 3.27 -9.92 -16.87
N GLU A 220 3.20 -8.82 -17.62
CA GLU A 220 1.94 -8.26 -18.10
C GLU A 220 1.25 -9.19 -19.11
N VAL A 221 1.97 -9.67 -20.12
CA VAL A 221 1.45 -10.62 -21.11
C VAL A 221 0.92 -11.89 -20.42
N ARG A 222 1.72 -12.45 -19.50
CA ARG A 222 1.29 -13.63 -18.73
C ARG A 222 0.07 -13.34 -17.87
N SER A 223 -0.02 -12.15 -17.27
CA SER A 223 -1.18 -11.77 -16.45
C SER A 223 -2.47 -11.75 -17.26
N HIS A 224 -2.44 -11.27 -18.51
CA HIS A 224 -3.63 -11.27 -19.38
C HIS A 224 -4.11 -12.69 -19.68
N GLU A 225 -3.21 -13.62 -19.96
CA GLU A 225 -3.56 -15.04 -20.15
C GLU A 225 -4.14 -15.66 -18.88
N LEU A 226 -3.54 -15.36 -17.72
CA LEU A 226 -4.03 -15.85 -16.43
C LEU A 226 -5.43 -15.30 -16.09
N MET A 227 -5.74 -14.07 -16.47
CA MET A 227 -7.10 -13.53 -16.34
C MET A 227 -8.12 -14.34 -17.12
N ALA A 228 -7.83 -14.67 -18.38
CA ALA A 228 -8.71 -15.47 -19.23
C ALA A 228 -8.90 -16.88 -18.67
N GLN A 229 -7.80 -17.55 -18.29
CA GLN A 229 -7.83 -18.88 -17.70
C GLN A 229 -8.61 -18.91 -16.37
N HIS A 230 -8.44 -17.90 -15.50
CA HIS A 230 -9.22 -17.78 -14.29
C HIS A 230 -10.71 -17.59 -14.59
N LEU A 231 -11.05 -16.74 -15.55
CA LEU A 231 -12.43 -16.51 -15.94
C LEU A 231 -13.12 -17.81 -16.36
N GLU A 232 -12.49 -18.57 -17.26
CA GLU A 232 -13.00 -19.86 -17.73
C GLU A 232 -13.16 -20.86 -16.58
N PHE A 233 -12.14 -21.00 -15.74
CA PHE A 233 -12.17 -21.92 -14.61
C PHE A 233 -13.28 -21.56 -13.61
N TYR A 234 -13.38 -20.28 -13.23
CA TYR A 234 -14.39 -19.81 -12.28
C TYR A 234 -15.81 -19.96 -12.84
N ARG A 235 -16.05 -19.63 -14.11
CA ARG A 235 -17.35 -19.82 -14.76
C ARG A 235 -17.78 -21.27 -14.76
N ALA A 236 -16.85 -22.20 -15.00
CA ALA A 236 -17.13 -23.62 -15.08
C ALA A 236 -17.32 -24.30 -13.72
N HIS A 237 -16.71 -23.76 -12.65
CA HIS A 237 -16.56 -24.51 -11.39
C HIS A 237 -16.95 -23.75 -10.13
N ALA A 238 -17.13 -22.44 -10.16
CA ALA A 238 -17.38 -21.63 -8.98
C ALA A 238 -18.82 -21.18 -8.88
N PRO A 239 -19.58 -21.60 -7.81
CA PRO A 239 -20.92 -21.08 -7.61
C PRO A 239 -20.94 -19.55 -7.50
N GLY A 240 -21.83 -18.93 -8.29
CA GLY A 240 -21.95 -17.48 -8.37
C GLY A 240 -21.08 -16.81 -9.43
N PHE A 241 -20.29 -17.58 -10.22
CA PHE A 241 -19.46 -17.07 -11.30
C PHE A 241 -19.93 -17.49 -12.70
N GLU A 242 -21.05 -18.12 -12.83
CA GLU A 242 -21.56 -18.69 -14.07
C GLU A 242 -21.68 -17.64 -15.18
N ASN A 243 -22.04 -16.40 -14.82
CA ASN A 243 -22.21 -15.27 -15.74
C ASN A 243 -21.04 -14.26 -15.64
N ALA A 244 -19.94 -14.64 -15.01
CA ALA A 244 -18.80 -13.73 -14.83
C ALA A 244 -18.21 -13.29 -16.18
N TYR A 245 -17.71 -12.06 -16.22
CA TYR A 245 -16.95 -11.52 -17.35
C TYR A 245 -15.81 -10.64 -16.83
N LEU A 246 -14.78 -10.44 -17.63
CA LEU A 246 -13.69 -9.51 -17.28
C LEU A 246 -14.23 -8.08 -17.36
N LEU A 247 -14.35 -7.43 -16.22
CA LEU A 247 -14.85 -6.06 -16.09
C LEU A 247 -13.74 -5.03 -16.29
N LEU A 248 -12.59 -5.25 -15.64
CA LEU A 248 -11.46 -4.32 -15.63
C LEU A 248 -10.19 -5.07 -15.32
N SER A 249 -9.09 -4.72 -15.96
CA SER A 249 -7.72 -5.01 -15.53
C SER A 249 -7.06 -3.73 -15.05
N ALA A 250 -6.14 -3.84 -14.09
CA ALA A 250 -5.37 -2.69 -13.64
C ALA A 250 -4.58 -2.08 -14.81
N PRO A 251 -4.55 -0.74 -14.94
CA PRO A 251 -3.87 -0.07 -16.06
C PRO A 251 -2.35 -0.17 -15.98
N GLN A 252 -1.82 -0.68 -14.90
CA GLN A 252 -0.39 -0.80 -14.62
C GLN A 252 -0.12 -2.03 -13.76
N LEU A 253 1.04 -2.65 -13.94
CA LEU A 253 1.50 -3.73 -13.05
C LEU A 253 1.62 -3.24 -11.61
N GLY A 254 1.18 -4.06 -10.69
CA GLY A 254 1.37 -3.88 -9.26
C GLY A 254 2.76 -4.35 -8.86
N VAL A 255 3.71 -3.45 -8.81
CA VAL A 255 5.05 -3.69 -8.27
C VAL A 255 5.00 -3.54 -6.75
N ARG A 256 5.45 -4.57 -6.04
CA ARG A 256 5.44 -4.54 -4.57
C ARG A 256 6.71 -3.94 -3.99
N HIS A 257 7.86 -4.32 -4.54
CA HIS A 257 9.17 -3.92 -4.05
C HIS A 257 10.14 -3.72 -5.21
N SER A 258 11.01 -2.74 -5.08
CA SER A 258 12.10 -2.49 -6.02
C SER A 258 13.32 -1.90 -5.30
N ARG A 259 13.36 -0.58 -5.08
CA ARG A 259 14.48 0.17 -4.51
C ARG A 259 14.02 0.97 -3.28
N PRO A 260 14.00 0.41 -2.05
CA PRO A 260 13.81 1.21 -0.85
C PRO A 260 14.98 2.16 -0.65
N LEU A 261 14.66 3.40 -0.29
CA LEU A 261 15.66 4.44 -0.02
C LEU A 261 16.59 4.03 1.12
N ALA A 262 17.90 4.31 0.99
CA ALA A 262 18.78 4.42 2.14
C ALA A 262 18.58 5.81 2.79
N GLY A 263 17.66 5.88 3.74
CA GLY A 263 17.28 7.11 4.41
C GLY A 263 18.12 7.40 5.66
N VAL A 264 18.05 8.64 6.15
CA VAL A 264 18.69 9.08 7.42
C VAL A 264 18.27 8.19 8.58
N LYS A 265 17.06 7.65 8.53
CA LYS A 265 16.58 6.62 9.46
C LYS A 265 15.99 5.46 8.68
N LYS A 266 16.10 4.25 9.22
CA LYS A 266 15.55 3.02 8.64
C LYS A 266 14.59 2.38 9.65
N VAL A 267 13.37 2.08 9.23
CA VAL A 267 12.41 1.34 10.04
C VAL A 267 12.71 -0.15 9.93
N THR A 268 12.90 -0.82 11.07
CA THR A 268 13.22 -2.26 11.16
C THR A 268 12.41 -2.94 12.25
N PRO A 269 12.34 -4.27 12.32
CA PRO A 269 11.66 -5.00 13.38
C PRO A 269 12.10 -4.64 14.81
N ALA A 270 13.34 -4.19 14.98
CA ALA A 270 13.83 -3.72 16.30
C ALA A 270 13.05 -2.51 16.85
N HIS A 271 12.34 -1.78 15.97
CA HIS A 271 11.53 -0.63 16.35
C HIS A 271 10.05 -0.99 16.64
N TRP A 272 9.65 -2.26 16.46
CA TRP A 272 8.27 -2.71 16.67
C TRP A 272 7.91 -2.95 18.13
N PRO A 273 8.75 -3.60 18.96
CA PRO A 273 8.41 -3.83 20.36
C PRO A 273 8.47 -2.53 21.17
N GLY A 274 7.47 -2.32 22.01
CA GLY A 274 7.56 -1.38 23.13
C GLY A 274 7.70 0.09 22.79
N ALA A 275 7.20 0.53 21.63
CA ALA A 275 7.00 1.94 21.38
C ALA A 275 8.28 2.80 21.33
N ALA A 276 9.27 2.42 20.51
CA ALA A 276 10.27 3.41 20.10
C ALA A 276 9.54 4.57 19.42
N VAL A 277 9.31 5.64 20.17
CA VAL A 277 8.76 6.89 19.64
C VAL A 277 9.92 7.67 19.06
N TRP A 278 9.88 7.89 17.77
CA TRP A 278 10.87 8.75 17.14
C TRP A 278 10.61 10.21 17.50
N LYS A 279 11.66 10.95 17.84
CA LYS A 279 11.53 12.41 18.09
C LYS A 279 11.01 13.15 16.87
N ASP A 280 11.28 12.65 15.67
CA ASP A 280 10.80 13.15 14.40
C ASP A 280 9.66 12.30 13.82
N GLU A 281 8.82 11.71 14.69
CA GLU A 281 7.65 10.97 14.26
C GLU A 281 6.74 11.84 13.38
N ILE A 282 6.41 11.32 12.20
CA ILE A 282 5.48 11.95 11.29
C ILE A 282 4.09 11.31 11.32
N ARG A 283 4.00 10.08 11.82
CA ARG A 283 2.74 9.35 11.98
C ARG A 283 2.90 8.02 12.70
N ILE A 284 1.72 7.45 13.07
CA ILE A 284 1.57 6.07 13.50
C ILE A 284 0.88 5.28 12.38
N THR A 285 1.30 4.03 12.13
CA THR A 285 0.58 3.10 11.26
C THR A 285 -0.26 2.14 12.09
N PRO A 286 -1.43 1.71 11.63
CA PRO A 286 -2.25 0.75 12.35
C PRO A 286 -1.61 -0.64 12.34
N SER A 287 -1.51 -1.24 13.52
CA SER A 287 -1.27 -2.68 13.64
C SER A 287 -2.56 -3.44 13.34
N LEU A 288 -2.46 -4.53 12.60
CA LEU A 288 -3.57 -5.46 12.36
C LEU A 288 -3.49 -6.71 13.24
N SER A 289 -2.60 -6.71 14.25
CA SER A 289 -2.39 -7.84 15.14
C SER A 289 -2.17 -7.38 16.58
N PRO A 290 -2.76 -8.08 17.58
CA PRO A 290 -2.50 -7.80 18.99
C PRO A 290 -1.05 -8.07 19.41
N LYS A 291 -0.27 -8.73 18.56
CA LYS A 291 1.15 -9.06 18.84
C LYS A 291 2.08 -7.87 18.65
N PHE A 292 1.64 -6.85 17.94
CA PHE A 292 2.47 -5.70 17.60
C PHE A 292 1.76 -4.40 17.93
N PRO A 293 2.48 -3.38 18.45
CA PRO A 293 1.93 -2.04 18.62
C PRO A 293 1.73 -1.36 17.26
N ASN A 294 0.97 -0.27 17.27
CA ASN A 294 0.96 0.67 16.16
C ASN A 294 2.39 1.22 15.96
N LEU A 295 2.90 1.18 14.74
CA LEU A 295 4.29 1.52 14.46
C LEU A 295 4.45 3.02 14.21
N SER A 296 5.45 3.63 14.85
CA SER A 296 5.88 5.00 14.62
C SER A 296 6.75 5.11 13.37
N ILE A 297 6.45 6.05 12.48
CA ILE A 297 7.23 6.34 11.28
C ILE A 297 8.02 7.62 11.50
N PRO A 298 9.37 7.61 11.41
CA PRO A 298 10.18 8.82 11.53
C PRO A 298 10.25 9.61 10.21
N TYR A 299 10.40 10.92 10.27
CA TYR A 299 10.67 11.76 9.11
C TYR A 299 11.92 11.34 8.35
N GLY A 300 12.96 10.98 9.08
CA GLY A 300 14.24 10.56 8.51
C GLY A 300 14.17 9.36 7.55
N CYS A 301 13.07 8.57 7.55
CA CYS A 301 12.91 7.50 6.56
C CYS A 301 12.48 8.01 5.18
N LEU A 302 12.06 9.27 5.06
CA LEU A 302 11.74 9.94 3.79
C LEU A 302 12.93 10.72 3.21
N VAL A 303 13.98 10.96 4.00
CA VAL A 303 15.12 11.84 3.68
C VAL A 303 16.31 11.00 3.24
N PRO A 304 16.86 11.18 2.02
CA PRO A 304 18.07 10.51 1.58
C PRO A 304 19.28 10.85 2.46
N VAL A 305 20.20 9.90 2.68
CA VAL A 305 21.40 10.15 3.49
C VAL A 305 22.28 11.27 2.89
N SER A 306 22.50 11.24 1.59
CA SER A 306 23.55 12.06 0.93
C SER A 306 23.05 12.96 -0.20
N LEU A 307 21.74 13.15 -0.34
CA LEU A 307 21.15 13.92 -1.43
C LEU A 307 20.15 14.93 -0.88
N ASP A 308 20.28 16.21 -1.25
CA ASP A 308 19.38 17.29 -0.87
C ASP A 308 18.29 17.54 -1.90
N GLY A 309 17.33 18.42 -1.58
CA GLY A 309 16.27 18.88 -2.48
C GLY A 309 15.15 17.87 -2.72
N LEU A 310 15.24 16.66 -2.17
CA LEU A 310 14.30 15.58 -2.46
C LEU A 310 13.85 14.84 -1.19
N LEU A 311 12.60 14.41 -1.19
CA LEU A 311 12.00 13.46 -0.25
C LEU A 311 11.45 12.27 -1.02
N ALA A 312 11.50 11.07 -0.43
CA ALA A 312 10.81 9.89 -0.95
C ALA A 312 9.54 9.61 -0.13
N CYS A 313 8.47 9.18 -0.78
CA CYS A 313 7.25 8.74 -0.08
C CYS A 313 6.57 7.57 -0.77
N GLY A 314 5.76 6.83 -0.03
CA GLY A 314 5.09 5.64 -0.54
C GLY A 314 5.87 4.36 -0.26
N ARG A 315 5.79 3.38 -1.17
CA ARG A 315 6.32 2.03 -0.94
C ARG A 315 7.85 1.91 -0.89
N HIS A 316 8.59 2.94 -1.29
CA HIS A 316 10.06 2.94 -1.36
C HIS A 316 10.75 3.78 -0.27
N ILE A 317 10.06 4.07 0.83
CA ILE A 317 10.67 4.70 2.01
C ILE A 317 11.70 3.77 2.66
N SER A 318 12.58 4.34 3.48
CA SER A 318 13.66 3.60 4.15
C SER A 318 13.13 2.65 5.23
N CYS A 319 13.09 1.35 4.91
CA CYS A 319 12.73 0.28 5.83
C CYS A 319 13.36 -1.04 5.38
N ASP A 320 13.41 -2.03 6.29
CA ASP A 320 13.81 -3.39 5.92
C ASP A 320 12.65 -4.17 5.24
N ALA A 321 12.97 -5.34 4.68
CA ALA A 321 12.02 -6.19 3.97
C ALA A 321 10.78 -6.55 4.80
N THR A 322 10.97 -6.83 6.09
CA THR A 322 9.88 -7.23 6.98
C THR A 322 8.94 -6.06 7.27
N SER A 323 9.48 -4.88 7.58
CA SER A 323 8.68 -3.66 7.78
C SER A 323 8.02 -3.21 6.48
N HIS A 324 8.70 -3.36 5.34
CA HIS A 324 8.18 -3.05 4.02
C HIS A 324 6.88 -3.77 3.73
N SER A 325 6.71 -5.01 4.19
CA SER A 325 5.53 -5.84 3.90
C SER A 325 4.20 -5.15 4.25
N PHE A 326 4.19 -4.26 5.24
CA PHE A 326 3.01 -3.48 5.62
C PHE A 326 3.17 -1.97 5.42
N LEU A 327 4.39 -1.41 5.44
CA LEU A 327 4.62 0.03 5.19
C LEU A 327 4.30 0.46 3.75
N ARG A 328 4.29 -0.47 2.79
CA ARG A 328 3.91 -0.25 1.41
C ARG A 328 2.39 -0.26 1.15
N GLU A 329 1.58 -0.60 2.13
CA GLU A 329 0.12 -0.64 1.95
C GLU A 329 -0.44 0.78 1.70
N ILE A 330 -1.58 0.86 1.01
CA ILE A 330 -2.16 2.15 0.58
C ILE A 330 -2.30 3.18 1.70
N PRO A 331 -2.82 2.81 2.90
CA PRO A 331 -2.96 3.80 3.98
C PRO A 331 -1.64 4.37 4.46
N GLN A 332 -0.58 3.56 4.49
CA GLN A 332 0.76 3.99 4.86
C GLN A 332 1.38 4.88 3.78
N CYS A 333 1.11 4.59 2.50
CA CYS A 333 1.54 5.46 1.41
C CYS A 333 0.86 6.83 1.47
N TRP A 334 -0.44 6.91 1.79
CA TRP A 334 -1.13 8.20 2.00
C TRP A 334 -0.51 9.00 3.14
N VAL A 335 -0.15 8.33 4.22
CA VAL A 335 0.48 8.92 5.40
C VAL A 335 1.81 9.56 5.07
N THR A 336 2.69 8.79 4.43
CA THR A 336 4.03 9.26 4.06
C THR A 336 3.96 10.34 2.97
N GLY A 337 2.99 10.23 2.06
CA GLY A 337 2.70 11.27 1.05
C GLY A 337 2.26 12.59 1.67
N GLN A 338 1.33 12.55 2.66
CA GLN A 338 0.91 13.74 3.39
C GLN A 338 2.10 14.40 4.10
N ALA A 339 2.90 13.62 4.80
CA ALA A 339 4.05 14.14 5.53
C ALA A 339 5.12 14.74 4.59
N ALA A 340 5.43 14.06 3.49
CA ALA A 340 6.37 14.56 2.49
C ALA A 340 5.89 15.86 1.83
N GLY A 341 4.60 15.96 1.51
CA GLY A 341 4.00 17.17 0.94
C GLY A 341 4.06 18.36 1.89
N VAL A 342 3.72 18.15 3.18
CA VAL A 342 3.81 19.20 4.22
C VAL A 342 5.26 19.63 4.42
N ALA A 343 6.20 18.66 4.51
CA ALA A 343 7.62 18.97 4.68
C ALA A 343 8.19 19.74 3.47
N ALA A 344 7.84 19.34 2.24
CA ALA A 344 8.26 20.05 1.03
C ALA A 344 7.73 21.48 1.00
N ALA A 345 6.49 21.71 1.43
CA ALA A 345 5.90 23.03 1.52
C ALA A 345 6.61 23.91 2.58
N LEU A 346 6.91 23.34 3.77
CA LEU A 346 7.67 24.02 4.81
C LEU A 346 9.08 24.40 4.34
N ALA A 347 9.76 23.47 3.65
CA ALA A 347 11.08 23.70 3.08
C ALA A 347 11.06 24.85 2.05
N ALA A 348 10.13 24.81 1.10
CA ALA A 348 10.00 25.82 0.07
C ALA A 348 9.66 27.21 0.65
N ASN A 349 8.74 27.27 1.61
CA ASN A 349 8.34 28.51 2.26
C ASN A 349 9.46 29.10 3.15
N GLY A 350 10.24 28.24 3.79
CA GLY A 350 11.36 28.62 4.65
C GLY A 350 12.66 28.88 3.90
N GLY A 351 12.74 28.58 2.60
CA GLY A 351 13.97 28.68 1.82
C GLY A 351 15.08 27.72 2.30
N VAL A 352 14.71 26.59 2.86
CA VAL A 352 15.63 25.59 3.41
C VAL A 352 15.53 24.26 2.64
N GLU A 353 16.55 23.42 2.75
CA GLU A 353 16.48 22.07 2.19
C GLU A 353 15.46 21.20 2.97
N PRO A 354 14.79 20.26 2.30
CA PRO A 354 13.83 19.37 2.98
C PRO A 354 14.41 18.65 4.20
N ARG A 355 15.69 18.25 4.18
CA ARG A 355 16.36 17.63 5.34
C ARG A 355 16.49 18.56 6.55
N ALA A 356 16.49 19.86 6.34
CA ALA A 356 16.61 20.88 7.37
C ALA A 356 15.26 21.30 7.98
N VAL A 357 14.17 20.71 7.55
CA VAL A 357 12.85 20.95 8.14
C VAL A 357 12.84 20.43 9.58
N GLU A 358 12.58 21.35 10.50
CA GLU A 358 12.54 21.04 11.92
C GLU A 358 11.35 20.14 12.27
N ALA A 359 11.63 19.01 12.94
CA ALA A 359 10.60 18.04 13.31
C ALA A 359 9.41 18.65 14.08
N PRO A 360 9.60 19.54 15.07
CA PRO A 360 8.48 20.17 15.76
C PRO A 360 7.56 21.01 14.86
N ALA A 361 8.12 21.71 13.88
CA ALA A 361 7.34 22.50 12.93
C ALA A 361 6.52 21.58 12.01
N LEU A 362 7.12 20.50 11.52
CA LEU A 362 6.44 19.49 10.72
C LEU A 362 5.32 18.82 11.51
N GLN A 363 5.59 18.40 12.75
CA GLN A 363 4.61 17.77 13.63
C GLN A 363 3.44 18.70 13.94
N ALA A 364 3.70 19.98 14.23
CA ALA A 364 2.65 20.96 14.45
C ALA A 364 1.73 21.12 13.22
N ALA A 365 2.31 21.21 12.03
CA ALA A 365 1.54 21.31 10.78
C ALA A 365 0.72 20.02 10.51
N LEU A 366 1.27 18.85 10.75
CA LEU A 366 0.58 17.57 10.61
C LEU A 366 -0.58 17.43 11.60
N LEU A 367 -0.39 17.83 12.87
CA LEU A 367 -1.43 17.84 13.89
C LEU A 367 -2.61 18.77 13.51
N GLN A 368 -2.32 19.95 12.95
CA GLN A 368 -3.35 20.87 12.44
C GLN A 368 -4.17 20.25 11.31
N GLN A 369 -3.60 19.34 10.54
CA GLN A 369 -4.29 18.57 9.51
C GLN A 369 -4.96 17.29 10.03
N GLY A 370 -5.06 17.11 11.34
CA GLY A 370 -5.74 15.98 11.97
C GLY A 370 -4.94 14.68 11.98
N VAL A 371 -3.63 14.73 11.70
CA VAL A 371 -2.76 13.56 11.80
C VAL A 371 -2.64 13.08 13.24
N LEU A 372 -2.65 11.77 13.46
CA LEU A 372 -2.45 11.17 14.77
C LEU A 372 -0.96 10.89 15.00
N LEU A 373 -0.38 11.50 16.03
CA LEU A 373 0.95 11.21 16.55
C LEU A 373 0.83 10.59 17.94
N ARG A 374 1.84 9.85 18.39
CA ARG A 374 1.80 9.21 19.74
C ARG A 374 1.73 10.23 20.86
N THR A 375 2.31 11.40 20.67
CA THR A 375 2.27 12.49 21.64
C THR A 375 0.86 12.97 21.95
N ASN A 376 -0.12 12.69 21.07
CA ASN A 376 -1.52 13.02 21.26
C ASN A 376 -2.46 11.79 21.32
N CYS A 377 -1.91 10.58 21.45
CA CYS A 377 -2.70 9.38 21.74
C CYS A 377 -3.09 9.35 23.22
N GLN A 378 -4.38 9.23 23.51
CA GLN A 378 -4.90 9.18 24.89
C GLN A 378 -4.68 7.84 25.60
N HIS A 379 -4.22 6.80 24.89
CA HIS A 379 -3.97 5.48 25.48
C HIS A 379 -2.49 5.13 25.39
N PRO A 380 -1.80 4.90 26.55
CA PRO A 380 -0.48 4.32 26.52
C PRO A 380 -0.56 2.92 25.91
N VAL A 381 0.30 2.67 24.94
CA VAL A 381 0.49 1.32 24.41
C VAL A 381 0.84 0.40 25.59
N PRO A 382 0.18 -0.77 25.77
CA PRO A 382 0.53 -1.67 26.86
C PRO A 382 2.00 -2.01 26.82
N SER A 383 2.71 -1.65 27.87
CA SER A 383 4.15 -1.91 28.06
C SER A 383 4.40 -3.32 28.58
N THR A 384 3.77 -4.34 28.02
CA THR A 384 4.12 -5.72 28.36
C THR A 384 5.15 -6.24 27.36
N PRO A 385 6.40 -6.46 27.81
CA PRO A 385 7.33 -7.24 27.02
C PRO A 385 6.82 -8.67 26.96
N HIS A 386 6.46 -9.15 25.77
CA HIS A 386 6.25 -10.58 25.58
C HIS A 386 7.62 -11.28 25.65
N PRO A 387 7.80 -12.26 26.56
CA PRO A 387 8.98 -13.12 26.53
C PRO A 387 8.91 -14.03 25.30
N GLY A 388 9.92 -13.94 24.45
CA GLY A 388 10.24 -14.98 23.47
C GLY A 388 9.42 -14.98 22.20
N ALA A 389 9.68 -14.06 21.31
CA ALA A 389 9.44 -14.30 19.88
C ALA A 389 10.69 -15.00 19.33
N ASP A 390 10.77 -16.30 19.56
CA ASP A 390 11.71 -17.16 18.87
C ASP A 390 11.23 -17.31 17.42
N VAL A 391 11.79 -16.50 16.53
CA VAL A 391 11.59 -16.61 15.08
C VAL A 391 12.56 -17.69 14.57
N THR A 392 12.40 -18.90 15.07
CA THR A 392 13.03 -20.05 14.45
C THR A 392 12.30 -20.35 13.15
N ARG A 393 12.98 -20.11 12.05
CA ARG A 393 12.69 -20.60 10.71
C ARG A 393 12.29 -22.08 10.79
N LYS A 394 11.01 -22.41 10.67
CA LYS A 394 10.63 -23.75 10.24
C LYS A 394 10.89 -23.81 8.74
N GLY A 395 12.06 -24.33 8.40
CA GLY A 395 12.39 -24.76 7.06
C GLY A 395 11.38 -25.82 6.60
N ALA A 396 10.62 -25.51 5.58
CA ALA A 396 9.89 -26.50 4.82
C ALA A 396 10.92 -27.25 3.97
N SER A 397 11.26 -28.47 4.40
CA SER A 397 12.00 -29.43 3.58
C SER A 397 11.19 -29.73 2.32
N LYS A 398 11.80 -29.54 1.16
CA LYS A 398 11.30 -30.03 -0.13
C LYS A 398 11.30 -31.56 -0.09
N PRO A 399 10.25 -32.23 -0.54
CA PRO A 399 10.40 -33.58 -1.07
C PRO A 399 10.92 -33.50 -2.49
N SER A 400 11.85 -34.40 -2.78
CA SER A 400 12.53 -34.68 -4.06
C SER A 400 11.56 -34.91 -5.22
#